data_af6e1dd05f36eba38e11d65814e4ee5a
#
_entry.id   af6e1dd05f36eba38e11d65814e4ee5a
#
_cell.length_a   1.000
_cell.length_b   1.000
_cell.length_c   1.000
_cell.angle_alpha   90.00
_cell.angle_beta   90.00
_cell.angle_gamma   90.00
#
_symmetry.space_group_name_H-M   'P 1'
#
loop_
_entity.id
_entity.type
_entity.pdbx_description
1 polymer ?
#
loop_
_entity_poly.entity_id
_entity_poly.type
_entity_poly.pdbx_seq_one_letter_code
_entity_poly.pdbx_strand_id
1 'polypeptide(L)'
;MENSTPQNTQSTNKKRAQLTSLIVLAVLAILSTMMLIMYPLMNKPSDKSTAKTAESTQNNSESTPGSTSKSTTQSTTEFAFNHESDIDLSSNKPNIYIFWGDGCPHCKALAKFMSKLPAETKDKVNIYSFEVWSDKDNKTFMKKFGKYLGQDVSGVPFMVIGDKIFDGYSSGDAKTDQQIIDAINTIIKNQGSTDQYKLYKKN
;
A
#
# COMPACT_ATOMS: atom_id res chain seq x y z
N MET A 1 -41.80 -57.84 -3.97
CA MET A 1 -40.70 -57.72 -2.99
C MET A 1 -39.41 -57.86 -3.76
N GLU A 2 -38.84 -56.78 -4.21
CA GLU A 2 -37.57 -56.79 -4.93
C GLU A 2 -36.60 -55.80 -4.29
N ASN A 3 -35.51 -56.36 -3.85
CA ASN A 3 -34.49 -55.72 -3.00
C ASN A 3 -33.41 -55.18 -3.96
N SER A 4 -33.38 -53.88 -4.20
CA SER A 4 -32.37 -53.24 -5.03
C SER A 4 -31.26 -52.63 -4.16
N THR A 5 -30.13 -53.29 -4.12
CA THR A 5 -28.90 -52.90 -3.44
C THR A 5 -28.18 -51.75 -4.19
N PRO A 6 -27.77 -50.67 -3.54
CA PRO A 6 -26.92 -49.62 -4.20
C PRO A 6 -25.44 -50.01 -4.06
N GLN A 7 -24.88 -50.54 -5.13
CA GLN A 7 -23.41 -50.67 -5.30
C GLN A 7 -22.95 -49.69 -6.34
N ASN A 8 -22.41 -48.50 -5.98
CA ASN A 8 -21.44 -47.78 -6.82
C ASN A 8 -20.83 -46.50 -6.20
N THR A 9 -20.64 -46.40 -4.91
CA THR A 9 -20.01 -45.19 -4.33
C THR A 9 -18.54 -45.39 -3.88
N GLN A 10 -18.04 -46.61 -3.84
CA GLN A 10 -16.66 -46.86 -3.37
C GLN A 10 -15.57 -46.67 -4.44
N SER A 11 -15.87 -46.82 -5.73
CA SER A 11 -14.86 -46.72 -6.80
C SER A 11 -14.45 -45.28 -7.11
N THR A 12 -15.34 -44.30 -6.97
CA THR A 12 -15.06 -42.88 -7.27
C THR A 12 -14.23 -42.21 -6.20
N ASN A 13 -14.37 -42.60 -4.94
CA ASN A 13 -13.59 -42.03 -3.83
C ASN A 13 -12.13 -42.46 -3.84
N LYS A 14 -11.84 -43.70 -4.25
CA LYS A 14 -10.46 -44.21 -4.37
C LYS A 14 -9.66 -43.53 -5.48
N LYS A 15 -10.30 -43.22 -6.62
CA LYS A 15 -9.66 -42.48 -7.74
C LYS A 15 -9.44 -41.01 -7.39
N ARG A 16 -10.33 -40.36 -6.64
CA ARG A 16 -10.15 -38.97 -6.19
C ARG A 16 -9.02 -38.87 -5.17
N ALA A 17 -8.91 -39.79 -4.22
CA ALA A 17 -7.84 -39.81 -3.23
C ALA A 17 -6.45 -40.04 -3.87
N GLN A 18 -6.33 -40.85 -4.94
CA GLN A 18 -5.08 -41.05 -5.66
C GLN A 18 -4.69 -39.80 -6.48
N LEU A 19 -5.66 -39.10 -7.08
CA LEU A 19 -5.41 -37.93 -7.89
C LEU A 19 -4.93 -36.74 -7.00
N THR A 20 -5.53 -36.55 -5.82
CA THR A 20 -5.09 -35.52 -4.86
C THR A 20 -3.70 -35.79 -4.33
N SER A 21 -3.32 -37.05 -4.08
CA SER A 21 -1.97 -37.40 -3.61
C SER A 21 -0.90 -37.11 -4.67
N LEU A 22 -1.18 -37.37 -5.95
CA LEU A 22 -0.26 -37.07 -7.06
C LEU A 22 -0.08 -35.56 -7.28
N ILE A 23 -1.13 -34.76 -7.11
CA ILE A 23 -1.07 -33.30 -7.24
C ILE A 23 -0.23 -32.71 -6.10
N VAL A 24 -0.39 -33.18 -4.86
CA VAL A 24 0.41 -32.71 -3.73
C VAL A 24 1.89 -33.04 -3.90
N LEU A 25 2.23 -34.23 -4.37
CA LEU A 25 3.62 -34.62 -4.65
C LEU A 25 4.24 -33.77 -5.77
N ALA A 26 3.49 -33.47 -6.82
CA ALA A 26 3.95 -32.62 -7.92
C ALA A 26 4.21 -31.16 -7.45
N VAL A 27 3.33 -30.61 -6.61
CA VAL A 27 3.51 -29.26 -6.04
C VAL A 27 4.73 -29.19 -5.13
N LEU A 28 4.95 -30.22 -4.29
CA LEU A 28 6.13 -30.27 -3.42
C LEU A 28 7.44 -30.39 -4.22
N ALA A 29 7.43 -31.12 -5.34
CA ALA A 29 8.60 -31.22 -6.22
C ALA A 29 8.93 -29.88 -6.90
N ILE A 30 7.90 -29.13 -7.34
CA ILE A 30 8.08 -27.81 -7.95
C ILE A 30 8.61 -26.80 -6.93
N LEU A 31 8.09 -26.80 -5.70
CA LEU A 31 8.55 -25.92 -4.62
C LEU A 31 10.02 -26.21 -4.23
N SER A 32 10.41 -27.49 -4.21
CA SER A 32 11.80 -27.90 -3.93
C SER A 32 12.77 -27.44 -5.01
N THR A 33 12.40 -27.53 -6.29
CA THR A 33 13.25 -27.06 -7.39
C THR A 33 13.34 -25.54 -7.46
N MET A 34 12.27 -24.82 -7.11
CA MET A 34 12.29 -23.35 -7.03
C MET A 34 13.22 -22.84 -5.91
N MET A 35 13.28 -23.55 -4.78
CA MET A 35 14.18 -23.19 -3.67
C MET A 35 15.66 -23.35 -4.04
N LEU A 36 16.02 -24.34 -4.85
CA LEU A 36 17.39 -24.56 -5.32
C LEU A 36 17.86 -23.52 -6.35
N ILE A 37 16.95 -22.92 -7.11
CA ILE A 37 17.27 -21.88 -8.11
C ILE A 37 17.41 -20.51 -7.46
N MET A 38 16.67 -20.23 -6.38
CA MET A 38 16.70 -18.92 -5.69
C MET A 38 17.85 -18.77 -4.71
N TYR A 39 18.46 -19.85 -4.24
CA TYR A 39 19.54 -19.83 -3.25
C TYR A 39 20.80 -19.06 -3.71
N PRO A 40 21.26 -19.13 -4.98
CA PRO A 40 22.46 -18.41 -5.42
C PRO A 40 22.25 -16.92 -5.68
N LEU A 41 20.98 -16.43 -5.80
CA LEU A 41 20.72 -15.00 -6.03
C LEU A 41 20.77 -14.15 -4.76
N MET A 42 20.65 -14.74 -3.57
CA MET A 42 20.60 -14.00 -2.29
C MET A 42 21.94 -13.85 -1.59
N ASN A 43 23.01 -14.49 -2.06
CA ASN A 43 24.33 -14.47 -1.41
C ASN A 43 25.42 -13.89 -2.33
N LYS A 44 25.30 -12.59 -2.66
CA LYS A 44 26.41 -11.85 -3.27
C LYS A 44 27.10 -11.03 -2.18
N PRO A 45 28.39 -11.27 -1.89
CA PRO A 45 29.13 -10.46 -0.91
C PRO A 45 29.35 -9.04 -1.44
N SER A 46 29.09 -8.06 -0.58
CA SER A 46 29.30 -6.63 -0.85
C SER A 46 30.76 -6.29 -0.62
N ASP A 47 31.47 -5.89 -1.67
CA ASP A 47 32.82 -5.33 -1.57
C ASP A 47 32.76 -3.89 -1.06
N LYS A 48 33.51 -3.66 0.01
CA LYS A 48 33.85 -2.38 0.58
C LYS A 48 34.81 -1.64 -0.35
N SER A 49 34.53 -0.38 -0.68
CA SER A 49 35.57 0.58 -1.05
C SER A 49 35.37 1.92 -0.39
N THR A 50 36.44 2.38 0.17
CA THR A 50 36.77 3.39 1.14
C THR A 50 36.76 4.81 0.57
N ALA A 51 36.22 5.74 1.34
CA ALA A 51 36.54 7.16 1.59
C ALA A 51 37.23 8.02 0.53
N LYS A 52 36.74 9.24 0.33
CA LYS A 52 37.53 10.46 0.63
C LYS A 52 36.68 11.75 0.65
N THR A 53 36.96 12.53 1.67
CA THR A 53 36.59 13.89 2.09
C THR A 53 36.93 14.98 1.06
N ALA A 54 36.09 16.03 1.00
CA ALA A 54 36.39 17.49 0.95
C ALA A 54 35.11 18.23 0.52
N GLU A 55 34.53 19.02 1.37
CA GLU A 55 34.72 20.43 1.78
C GLU A 55 34.08 21.46 0.83
N SER A 56 33.08 22.14 1.42
CA SER A 56 32.76 23.58 1.37
C SER A 56 32.50 24.27 0.02
N THR A 57 31.34 24.90 -0.14
CA THR A 57 31.20 26.37 -0.15
C THR A 57 29.73 26.78 -0.30
N GLN A 58 29.30 27.70 0.57
CA GLN A 58 28.08 28.49 0.52
C GLN A 58 27.99 29.29 -0.78
N ASN A 59 26.83 29.49 -1.33
CA ASN A 59 26.36 30.84 -1.68
C ASN A 59 24.83 30.93 -1.83
N ASN A 60 24.41 32.03 -1.33
CA ASN A 60 23.11 32.63 -1.13
C ASN A 60 22.50 33.23 -2.40
N SER A 61 21.19 33.46 -2.38
CA SER A 61 20.36 34.46 -3.10
C SER A 61 19.23 33.86 -3.92
N GLU A 62 18.05 34.01 -3.43
CA GLU A 62 16.99 35.06 -3.59
C GLU A 62 16.01 34.85 -4.77
N SER A 63 14.74 34.76 -4.32
CA SER A 63 13.45 35.31 -4.87
C SER A 63 12.83 34.80 -6.16
N THR A 64 11.65 34.28 -5.97
CA THR A 64 10.26 34.69 -6.35
C THR A 64 9.63 33.91 -7.52
N PRO A 65 8.27 33.87 -7.60
CA PRO A 65 7.51 32.62 -7.73
C PRO A 65 7.00 32.41 -9.16
N GLY A 66 6.84 31.14 -9.50
CA GLY A 66 6.22 30.74 -10.76
C GLY A 66 5.56 29.39 -10.62
N SER A 67 4.25 29.43 -10.41
CA SER A 67 3.36 28.28 -10.49
C SER A 67 3.55 27.53 -11.81
N THR A 68 3.96 26.26 -11.74
CA THR A 68 3.62 25.28 -12.77
C THR A 68 3.76 23.89 -12.17
N SER A 69 2.61 23.28 -11.91
CA SER A 69 2.49 21.89 -11.51
C SER A 69 3.09 20.98 -12.58
N LYS A 70 4.30 20.49 -12.33
CA LYS A 70 4.88 19.39 -13.09
C LYS A 70 5.23 18.28 -12.11
N SER A 71 4.43 17.22 -12.16
CA SER A 71 4.67 15.98 -11.44
C SER A 71 6.08 15.49 -11.74
N THR A 72 7.00 15.76 -10.84
CA THR A 72 8.35 15.19 -10.86
C THR A 72 8.40 14.15 -9.75
N THR A 73 8.56 12.91 -10.15
CA THR A 73 8.83 11.77 -9.28
C THR A 73 10.12 12.02 -8.50
N GLN A 74 10.00 12.72 -7.36
CA GLN A 74 11.05 12.77 -6.36
C GLN A 74 10.71 11.75 -5.27
N SER A 75 11.68 10.89 -4.96
CA SER A 75 11.67 10.04 -3.79
C SER A 75 11.81 10.90 -2.54
N THR A 76 10.75 11.61 -2.17
CA THR A 76 10.68 12.40 -0.95
C THR A 76 10.26 11.50 0.19
N THR A 77 10.98 11.56 1.30
CA THR A 77 10.60 10.94 2.57
C THR A 77 9.48 11.72 3.29
N GLU A 78 8.85 12.66 2.59
CA GLU A 78 7.79 13.54 3.08
C GLU A 78 6.55 13.41 2.21
N PHE A 79 5.39 13.66 2.80
CA PHE A 79 4.11 13.67 2.09
C PHE A 79 3.95 14.95 1.28
N ALA A 80 3.26 14.85 0.14
CA ALA A 80 2.83 16.01 -0.63
C ALA A 80 1.75 16.80 0.11
N PHE A 81 1.62 18.09 -0.20
CA PHE A 81 0.52 18.92 0.26
C PHE A 81 -0.58 18.92 -0.80
N ASN A 82 -1.68 18.21 -0.52
CA ASN A 82 -2.86 18.20 -1.39
C ASN A 82 -4.05 18.85 -0.66
N HIS A 83 -5.02 19.29 -1.46
CA HIS A 83 -6.34 19.71 -1.02
C HIS A 83 -7.40 18.73 -1.54
N GLU A 84 -8.60 18.76 -0.96
CA GLU A 84 -9.71 17.90 -1.42
C GLU A 84 -10.01 18.11 -2.92
N SER A 85 -9.81 19.32 -3.44
CA SER A 85 -10.00 19.66 -4.85
C SER A 85 -9.02 18.98 -5.82
N ASP A 86 -7.88 18.49 -5.32
CA ASP A 86 -6.86 17.85 -6.14
C ASP A 86 -7.18 16.37 -6.42
N ILE A 87 -8.23 15.84 -5.77
CA ILE A 87 -8.62 14.45 -5.94
C ILE A 87 -9.25 14.24 -7.32
N ASP A 88 -8.53 13.52 -8.18
CA ASP A 88 -9.03 13.13 -9.50
C ASP A 88 -9.83 11.82 -9.41
N LEU A 89 -11.15 11.93 -9.47
CA LEU A 89 -12.08 10.79 -9.51
C LEU A 89 -12.22 10.19 -10.91
N SER A 90 -11.73 10.85 -11.95
CA SER A 90 -11.76 10.37 -13.34
C SER A 90 -10.59 9.41 -13.64
N SER A 91 -9.57 9.43 -12.81
CA SER A 91 -8.41 8.53 -12.94
C SER A 91 -8.81 7.07 -12.85
N ASN A 92 -8.21 6.24 -13.72
CA ASN A 92 -8.34 4.78 -13.68
C ASN A 92 -7.50 4.13 -12.58
N LYS A 93 -6.63 4.91 -11.92
CA LYS A 93 -5.84 4.43 -10.79
C LYS A 93 -6.64 4.51 -9.50
N PRO A 94 -6.58 3.50 -8.61
CA PRO A 94 -7.17 3.58 -7.30
C PRO A 94 -6.47 4.61 -6.42
N ASN A 95 -7.23 5.23 -5.52
CA ASN A 95 -6.76 6.30 -4.66
C ASN A 95 -6.47 5.81 -3.24
N ILE A 96 -5.44 6.40 -2.65
CA ILE A 96 -5.05 6.29 -1.24
C ILE A 96 -5.14 7.69 -0.63
N TYR A 97 -5.78 7.82 0.52
CA TYR A 97 -5.98 9.08 1.22
C TYR A 97 -5.23 9.05 2.55
N ILE A 98 -4.33 10.02 2.78
CA ILE A 98 -3.50 10.12 3.98
C ILE A 98 -3.66 11.50 4.59
N PHE A 99 -4.10 11.57 5.83
CA PHE A 99 -4.15 12.80 6.62
C PHE A 99 -2.97 12.80 7.58
N TRP A 100 -2.21 13.89 7.59
CA TRP A 100 -0.95 13.99 8.32
C TRP A 100 -0.77 15.38 8.93
N GLY A 101 0.20 15.54 9.84
CA GLY A 101 0.55 16.82 10.44
C GLY A 101 2.03 17.09 10.30
N ASP A 102 2.39 18.33 9.99
CA ASP A 102 3.79 18.74 9.93
C ASP A 102 4.48 18.57 11.29
N GLY A 103 5.70 18.02 11.25
CA GLY A 103 6.44 17.70 12.48
C GLY A 103 6.00 16.42 13.21
N CYS A 104 4.93 15.73 12.78
CA CYS A 104 4.44 14.49 13.38
C CYS A 104 5.42 13.32 13.19
N PRO A 105 6.00 12.72 14.24
CA PRO A 105 6.97 11.62 14.08
C PRO A 105 6.37 10.36 13.43
N HIS A 106 5.15 10.01 13.78
CA HIS A 106 4.44 8.86 13.23
C HIS A 106 4.11 9.07 11.74
N CYS A 107 3.79 10.31 11.34
CA CYS A 107 3.56 10.66 9.95
C CYS A 107 4.85 10.56 9.12
N LYS A 108 5.98 11.02 9.66
CA LYS A 108 7.31 10.84 9.03
C LYS A 108 7.68 9.37 8.88
N ALA A 109 7.36 8.55 9.89
CA ALA A 109 7.59 7.11 9.83
C ALA A 109 6.75 6.44 8.73
N LEU A 110 5.46 6.81 8.61
CA LEU A 110 4.59 6.34 7.54
C LEU A 110 5.07 6.80 6.16
N ALA A 111 5.46 8.07 5.99
CA ALA A 111 6.00 8.57 4.74
C ALA A 111 7.25 7.80 4.30
N LYS A 112 8.15 7.51 5.26
CA LYS A 112 9.34 6.68 5.01
C LYS A 112 8.98 5.24 4.61
N PHE A 113 7.94 4.66 5.19
CA PHE A 113 7.43 3.33 4.78
C PHE A 113 6.86 3.40 3.36
N MET A 114 5.97 4.35 3.07
CA MET A 114 5.36 4.52 1.75
C MET A 114 6.40 4.80 0.66
N SER A 115 7.47 5.53 0.96
CA SER A 115 8.56 5.79 0.00
C SER A 115 9.30 4.54 -0.44
N LYS A 116 9.34 3.50 0.40
CA LYS A 116 9.98 2.21 0.13
C LYS A 116 9.14 1.24 -0.69
N LEU A 117 7.87 1.56 -0.92
CA LEU A 117 7.05 0.73 -1.81
C LEU A 117 7.69 0.64 -3.19
N PRO A 118 7.63 -0.53 -3.87
CA PRO A 118 8.14 -0.69 -5.22
C PRO A 118 7.59 0.37 -6.18
N ALA A 119 8.42 0.85 -7.10
CA ALA A 119 8.01 1.87 -8.07
C ALA A 119 6.78 1.44 -8.87
N GLU A 120 6.77 0.18 -9.30
CA GLU A 120 5.64 -0.44 -10.01
C GLU A 120 4.32 -0.45 -9.21
N THR A 121 4.39 -0.47 -7.88
CA THR A 121 3.20 -0.35 -7.01
C THR A 121 2.75 1.11 -6.94
N LYS A 122 3.69 2.03 -6.74
CA LYS A 122 3.40 3.47 -6.70
C LYS A 122 2.81 3.98 -8.01
N ASP A 123 3.28 3.47 -9.13
CA ASP A 123 2.79 3.84 -10.45
C ASP A 123 1.34 3.39 -10.74
N LYS A 124 0.82 2.43 -9.96
CA LYS A 124 -0.54 1.89 -10.10
C LYS A 124 -1.58 2.55 -9.22
N VAL A 125 -1.19 3.47 -8.33
CA VAL A 125 -2.09 4.14 -7.39
C VAL A 125 -1.90 5.66 -7.45
N ASN A 126 -2.91 6.41 -7.04
CA ASN A 126 -2.77 7.82 -6.70
C ASN A 126 -2.69 7.93 -5.18
N ILE A 127 -1.73 8.71 -4.68
CA ILE A 127 -1.59 8.97 -3.26
C ILE A 127 -1.89 10.45 -3.03
N TYR A 128 -2.98 10.73 -2.31
CA TYR A 128 -3.36 12.07 -1.87
C TYR A 128 -3.07 12.20 -0.39
N SER A 129 -2.32 13.22 -0.03
CA SER A 129 -1.89 13.45 1.34
C SER A 129 -2.20 14.88 1.77
N PHE A 130 -2.94 15.00 2.88
CA PHE A 130 -3.58 16.23 3.36
C PHE A 130 -2.94 16.62 4.69
N GLU A 131 -2.27 17.76 4.71
CA GLU A 131 -1.78 18.35 5.96
C GLU A 131 -2.97 18.93 6.73
N VAL A 132 -3.12 18.60 8.03
CA VAL A 132 -4.33 18.94 8.82
C VAL A 132 -4.04 19.74 10.08
N TRP A 133 -2.79 20.01 10.43
CA TRP A 133 -2.47 20.79 11.63
C TRP A 133 -2.49 22.30 11.34
N SER A 134 -1.96 22.71 10.19
CA SER A 134 -1.96 24.09 9.72
C SER A 134 -3.11 24.39 8.76
N ASP A 135 -3.54 23.40 7.94
CA ASP A 135 -4.62 23.55 6.97
C ASP A 135 -5.99 23.21 7.59
N LYS A 136 -6.83 24.25 7.77
CA LYS A 136 -8.16 24.12 8.38
C LYS A 136 -9.17 23.40 7.47
N ASP A 137 -9.03 23.55 6.14
CA ASP A 137 -9.93 22.94 5.17
C ASP A 137 -9.67 21.44 5.10
N ASN A 138 -8.41 21.05 5.03
CA ASN A 138 -8.00 19.65 5.11
C ASN A 138 -8.41 19.01 6.46
N LYS A 139 -8.27 19.74 7.57
CA LYS A 139 -8.75 19.28 8.87
C LYS A 139 -10.27 19.06 8.90
N THR A 140 -11.02 19.97 8.27
CA THR A 140 -12.46 19.86 8.16
C THR A 140 -12.85 18.68 7.27
N PHE A 141 -12.14 18.50 6.15
CA PHE A 141 -12.31 17.35 5.27
C PHE A 141 -12.05 16.05 6.02
N MET A 142 -10.92 15.91 6.72
CA MET A 142 -10.61 14.72 7.53
C MET A 142 -11.76 14.36 8.49
N LYS A 143 -12.27 15.33 9.22
CA LYS A 143 -13.36 15.10 10.19
C LYS A 143 -14.67 14.67 9.51
N LYS A 144 -15.05 15.32 8.40
CA LYS A 144 -16.28 14.98 7.66
C LYS A 144 -16.16 13.59 7.04
N PHE A 145 -15.04 13.30 6.43
CA PHE A 145 -14.78 12.01 5.81
C PHE A 145 -14.68 10.91 6.86
N GLY A 146 -13.98 11.13 7.98
CA GLY A 146 -13.94 10.21 9.12
C GLY A 146 -15.34 9.90 9.65
N LYS A 147 -16.17 10.95 9.88
CA LYS A 147 -17.56 10.74 10.33
C LYS A 147 -18.37 9.90 9.35
N TYR A 148 -18.22 10.12 8.04
CA TYR A 148 -18.85 9.28 7.01
C TYR A 148 -18.43 7.82 7.13
N LEU A 149 -17.17 7.58 7.44
CA LEU A 149 -16.60 6.23 7.65
C LEU A 149 -16.94 5.62 9.02
N GLY A 150 -17.73 6.31 9.85
CA GLY A 150 -18.06 5.88 11.22
C GLY A 150 -16.88 5.98 12.19
N GLN A 151 -15.88 6.83 11.89
CA GLN A 151 -14.71 7.05 12.72
C GLN A 151 -14.72 8.43 13.38
N ASP A 152 -14.40 8.48 14.68
CA ASP A 152 -14.11 9.73 15.38
C ASP A 152 -12.61 10.02 15.30
N VAL A 153 -12.19 10.63 14.18
CA VAL A 153 -10.78 10.87 13.90
C VAL A 153 -10.26 12.04 14.71
N SER A 154 -9.39 11.75 15.67
CA SER A 154 -8.78 12.75 16.56
C SER A 154 -7.27 12.91 16.36
N GLY A 155 -6.61 11.98 15.66
CA GLY A 155 -5.16 11.92 15.50
C GLY A 155 -4.69 11.77 14.07
N VAL A 156 -3.37 11.82 13.91
CA VAL A 156 -2.66 11.59 12.64
C VAL A 156 -1.43 10.68 12.89
N PRO A 157 -1.01 9.89 11.89
CA PRO A 157 -1.61 9.79 10.56
C PRO A 157 -2.94 9.03 10.59
N PHE A 158 -3.89 9.47 9.77
CA PHE A 158 -5.12 8.74 9.49
C PHE A 158 -5.13 8.40 8.00
N MET A 159 -5.32 7.12 7.65
CA MET A 159 -5.19 6.68 6.27
C MET A 159 -6.37 5.80 5.85
N VAL A 160 -6.83 6.00 4.61
CA VAL A 160 -7.91 5.21 4.00
C VAL A 160 -7.41 4.61 2.68
N ILE A 161 -7.49 3.28 2.57
CA ILE A 161 -7.08 2.50 1.39
C ILE A 161 -8.24 1.58 1.01
N GLY A 162 -9.00 1.95 -0.02
CA GLY A 162 -10.22 1.23 -0.37
C GLY A 162 -11.22 1.27 0.79
N ASP A 163 -11.56 0.09 1.35
CA ASP A 163 -12.43 -0.09 2.51
C ASP A 163 -11.65 -0.21 3.85
N LYS A 164 -10.32 -0.14 3.81
CA LYS A 164 -9.47 -0.25 4.99
C LYS A 164 -9.13 1.11 5.56
N ILE A 165 -9.23 1.20 6.89
CA ILE A 165 -8.95 2.39 7.67
C ILE A 165 -7.79 2.08 8.62
N PHE A 166 -6.80 2.97 8.64
CA PHE A 166 -5.65 2.90 9.54
C PHE A 166 -5.62 4.18 10.37
N ASP A 167 -5.85 4.07 11.67
CA ASP A 167 -5.79 5.18 12.62
C ASP A 167 -4.48 5.07 13.41
N GLY A 168 -3.54 5.93 13.08
CA GLY A 168 -2.18 5.88 13.58
C GLY A 168 -1.24 4.98 12.75
N TYR A 169 0.06 5.10 13.05
CA TYR A 169 1.11 4.26 12.48
C TYR A 169 2.31 4.21 13.45
N SER A 170 2.87 3.02 13.63
CA SER A 170 4.10 2.82 14.40
C SER A 170 5.17 2.17 13.53
N SER A 171 6.36 2.78 13.51
CA SER A 171 7.50 2.24 12.77
C SER A 171 7.91 0.89 13.35
N GLY A 172 8.13 -0.10 12.47
CA GLY A 172 8.56 -1.45 12.85
C GLY A 172 7.43 -2.40 13.26
N ASP A 173 6.17 -1.97 13.14
CA ASP A 173 5.03 -2.88 13.25
C ASP A 173 4.83 -3.62 11.92
N ALA A 174 5.52 -4.76 11.79
CA ALA A 174 5.47 -5.58 10.58
C ALA A 174 4.05 -6.05 10.22
N LYS A 175 3.16 -6.17 11.22
CA LYS A 175 1.76 -6.55 10.98
C LYS A 175 1.01 -5.42 10.28
N THR A 176 1.12 -4.20 10.80
CA THR A 176 0.49 -3.02 10.16
C THR A 176 1.10 -2.75 8.79
N ASP A 177 2.43 -2.86 8.63
CA ASP A 177 3.10 -2.74 7.33
C ASP A 177 2.52 -3.72 6.31
N GLN A 178 2.35 -4.99 6.69
CA GLN A 178 1.77 -6.01 5.80
C GLN A 178 0.30 -5.72 5.48
N GLN A 179 -0.49 -5.28 6.46
CA GLN A 179 -1.89 -4.91 6.22
C GLN A 179 -2.04 -3.74 5.23
N ILE A 180 -1.14 -2.76 5.29
CA ILE A 180 -1.10 -1.65 4.34
C ILE A 180 -0.76 -2.16 2.93
N ILE A 181 0.26 -3.02 2.80
CA ILE A 181 0.64 -3.63 1.53
C ILE A 181 -0.52 -4.44 0.94
N ASP A 182 -1.20 -5.25 1.76
CA ASP A 182 -2.32 -6.08 1.33
C ASP A 182 -3.53 -5.22 0.89
N ALA A 183 -3.80 -4.12 1.60
CA ALA A 183 -4.84 -3.16 1.22
C ALA A 183 -4.53 -2.50 -0.13
N ILE A 184 -3.28 -2.06 -0.35
CA ILE A 184 -2.82 -1.48 -1.62
C ILE A 184 -2.96 -2.50 -2.76
N ASN A 185 -2.50 -3.74 -2.57
CA ASN A 185 -2.64 -4.79 -3.57
C ASN A 185 -4.11 -5.10 -3.88
N THR A 186 -4.97 -5.03 -2.87
CA THR A 186 -6.42 -5.24 -3.03
C THR A 186 -7.05 -4.16 -3.90
N ILE A 187 -6.76 -2.88 -3.65
CA ILE A 187 -7.33 -1.79 -4.46
C ILE A 187 -6.79 -1.78 -5.89
N ILE A 188 -5.54 -2.18 -6.10
CA ILE A 188 -4.98 -2.36 -7.44
C ILE A 188 -5.73 -3.48 -8.18
N LYS A 189 -5.94 -4.63 -7.53
CA LYS A 189 -6.62 -5.79 -8.13
C LYS A 189 -8.08 -5.49 -8.49
N ASN A 190 -8.80 -4.77 -7.63
CA ASN A 190 -10.22 -4.45 -7.82
C ASN A 190 -10.46 -3.10 -8.51
N GLN A 191 -9.38 -2.46 -9.02
CA GLN A 191 -9.42 -1.17 -9.73
C GLN A 191 -10.12 -0.06 -8.93
N GLY A 192 -9.94 -0.06 -7.60
CA GLY A 192 -10.52 0.94 -6.72
C GLY A 192 -12.04 0.89 -6.57
N SER A 193 -12.69 -0.27 -6.86
CA SER A 193 -14.15 -0.42 -6.72
C SER A 193 -14.65 -0.16 -5.29
N THR A 194 -13.77 -0.26 -4.29
CA THR A 194 -14.05 -0.01 -2.86
C THR A 194 -13.62 1.38 -2.40
N ASP A 195 -13.35 2.32 -3.31
CA ASP A 195 -12.93 3.68 -2.99
C ASP A 195 -13.99 4.42 -2.16
N GLN A 196 -13.71 4.61 -0.88
CA GLN A 196 -14.65 5.22 0.07
C GLN A 196 -14.91 6.69 -0.23
N TYR A 197 -13.96 7.43 -0.80
CA TYR A 197 -14.19 8.82 -1.17
C TYR A 197 -15.13 8.94 -2.38
N LYS A 198 -15.00 8.05 -3.37
CA LYS A 198 -15.98 7.99 -4.48
C LYS A 198 -17.40 7.72 -3.97
N LEU A 199 -17.53 6.88 -2.93
CA LEU A 199 -18.82 6.60 -2.30
C LEU A 199 -19.31 7.80 -1.47
N TYR A 200 -18.42 8.45 -0.73
CA TYR A 200 -18.72 9.67 0.04
C TYR A 200 -19.25 10.81 -0.83
N LYS A 201 -18.69 11.01 -2.01
CA LYS A 201 -19.13 12.10 -2.94
C LYS A 201 -20.45 11.78 -3.67
N LYS A 202 -20.96 10.55 -3.59
CA LYS A 202 -22.24 10.16 -4.20
C LYS A 202 -23.41 10.29 -3.23
N ASN A 203 -23.17 10.43 -1.92
CA ASN A 203 -24.17 10.60 -0.87
C ASN A 203 -24.33 12.07 -0.49
#